data_1c440df9d4e66e992c1db73477df1d3c
#
_entry.id   1c440df9d4e66e992c1db73477df1d3c
#
_cell.length_a   1.000
_cell.length_b   1.000
_cell.length_c   1.000
_cell.angle_alpha   90.00
_cell.angle_beta   90.00
_cell.angle_gamma   90.00
#
_symmetry.space_group_name_H-M   'P 1'
#
loop_
_entity.id
_entity.type
_entity.pdbx_description
1 polymer ?
#
loop_
_entity_poly.entity_id
_entity_poly.type
_entity_poly.pdbx_seq_one_letter_code
_entity_poly.pdbx_strand_id
1 'polypeptide(L)'
;LSGKQMQKKGNVIVEGEDLNVLIGSKPLKGEEKEAVKKQLLQLFDEEYGIEEEDFLSAEIEVVPAGKARDFGLDRSMIMSYGQDDRVCAYTSLAAMLNVEAPKRTSCCILVDKEEIGSVGATGMHSRFFENTVAEILALTGDYNDLRLRRTLQNSYMLSSDVSAAFDPNYPSVMEKKNCAYFGKGLVLNKYTGARGKSGSNDANPEYIAQLRKIFDEAKVAFQTAELGKVDEGGGG
;
A
#
# COMPACT_ATOMS: atom_id res chain seq x y z
N LEU A 1 -2.09 -17.86 29.87
CA LEU A 1 -1.94 -17.44 28.46
C LEU A 1 -1.12 -18.46 27.67
N SER A 2 0.13 -18.72 28.03
CA SER A 2 1.03 -19.58 27.26
C SER A 2 0.53 -21.02 27.05
N GLY A 3 -0.08 -21.65 28.06
CA GLY A 3 -0.58 -23.01 27.94
C GLY A 3 -1.77 -23.15 26.95
N LYS A 4 -2.62 -22.16 26.87
CA LYS A 4 -3.69 -22.10 25.86
C LYS A 4 -3.17 -21.79 24.46
N GLN A 5 -2.21 -20.86 24.33
CA GLN A 5 -1.60 -20.51 23.05
C GLN A 5 -0.80 -21.66 22.44
N MET A 6 -0.05 -22.42 23.24
CA MET A 6 0.69 -23.58 22.72
C MET A 6 -0.20 -24.69 22.15
N GLN A 7 -1.48 -24.73 22.51
CA GLN A 7 -2.46 -25.69 21.99
C GLN A 7 -3.22 -25.19 20.77
N LYS A 8 -3.12 -23.88 20.43
CA LYS A 8 -3.77 -23.31 19.24
C LYS A 8 -3.06 -23.77 17.98
N LYS A 9 -3.83 -24.00 16.91
CA LYS A 9 -3.27 -24.20 15.57
C LYS A 9 -2.66 -22.89 15.06
N GLY A 10 -1.65 -22.98 14.20
CA GLY A 10 -0.92 -21.80 13.70
C GLY A 10 -1.77 -20.68 13.10
N ASN A 11 -2.90 -21.04 12.49
CA ASN A 11 -3.85 -20.09 11.89
C ASN A 11 -4.82 -19.40 12.87
N VAL A 12 -4.77 -19.76 14.15
CA VAL A 12 -5.63 -19.19 15.20
C VAL A 12 -4.83 -18.86 16.47
N ILE A 13 -3.55 -18.58 16.37
CA ILE A 13 -2.71 -18.21 17.50
C ILE A 13 -3.18 -16.91 18.14
N VAL A 14 -3.56 -15.92 17.33
CA VAL A 14 -4.15 -14.65 17.74
C VAL A 14 -5.53 -14.54 17.12
N GLU A 15 -6.55 -14.43 17.95
CA GLU A 15 -7.92 -14.17 17.50
C GLU A 15 -8.17 -12.66 17.41
N GLY A 16 -9.09 -12.21 16.57
CA GLY A 16 -9.39 -10.78 16.41
C GLY A 16 -9.79 -10.11 17.74
N GLU A 17 -10.54 -10.85 18.57
CA GLU A 17 -10.95 -10.40 19.89
C GLU A 17 -9.80 -10.26 20.90
N ASP A 18 -8.66 -10.89 20.64
CA ASP A 18 -7.42 -10.75 21.44
C ASP A 18 -6.65 -9.45 21.13
N LEU A 19 -7.02 -8.73 20.07
CA LEU A 19 -6.35 -7.51 19.59
C LEU A 19 -6.86 -6.23 20.24
N ASN A 20 -7.62 -6.32 21.32
CA ASN A 20 -8.06 -5.15 22.07
C ASN A 20 -6.87 -4.34 22.62
N VAL A 21 -6.95 -3.03 22.50
CA VAL A 21 -5.91 -2.11 22.93
C VAL A 21 -6.28 -1.50 24.27
N LEU A 22 -5.33 -1.49 25.21
CA LEU A 22 -5.47 -0.77 26.47
C LEU A 22 -5.17 0.70 26.24
N ILE A 23 -6.21 1.56 26.27
CA ILE A 23 -6.09 2.98 25.94
C ILE A 23 -6.03 3.90 27.18
N GLY A 24 -6.33 3.40 28.35
CA GLY A 24 -6.25 4.18 29.60
C GLY A 24 -6.65 3.40 30.83
N SER A 25 -6.27 3.94 31.99
CA SER A 25 -6.56 3.33 33.30
C SER A 25 -6.88 4.33 34.40
N LYS A 26 -6.72 5.65 34.12
CA LYS A 26 -6.92 6.71 35.12
C LYS A 26 -8.42 7.01 35.27
N PRO A 27 -9.01 6.89 36.47
CA PRO A 27 -10.41 7.24 36.67
C PRO A 27 -10.61 8.77 36.78
N LEU A 28 -11.75 9.24 36.33
CA LEU A 28 -12.20 10.60 36.55
C LEU A 28 -12.53 10.79 38.06
N LYS A 29 -11.96 11.83 38.67
CA LYS A 29 -12.13 12.08 40.09
C LYS A 29 -13.58 12.45 40.40
N GLY A 30 -14.16 11.78 41.41
CA GLY A 30 -15.52 12.01 41.86
C GLY A 30 -16.59 11.17 41.13
N GLU A 31 -16.18 10.37 40.15
CA GLU A 31 -17.07 9.44 39.45
C GLU A 31 -16.95 8.02 40.00
N GLU A 32 -18.10 7.37 40.25
CA GLU A 32 -18.14 5.99 40.77
C GLU A 32 -18.37 4.97 39.66
N LYS A 33 -19.07 5.37 38.57
CA LYS A 33 -19.40 4.46 37.47
C LYS A 33 -18.70 4.90 36.18
N GLU A 34 -18.13 3.92 35.48
CA GLU A 34 -17.42 4.16 34.20
C GLU A 34 -16.37 5.27 34.27
N ALA A 35 -15.75 5.45 35.44
CA ALA A 35 -14.86 6.59 35.71
C ALA A 35 -13.67 6.67 34.75
N VAL A 36 -13.13 5.53 34.29
CA VAL A 36 -12.05 5.51 33.29
C VAL A 36 -12.57 5.90 31.91
N LYS A 37 -13.72 5.41 31.49
CA LYS A 37 -14.35 5.76 30.23
C LYS A 37 -14.65 7.26 30.17
N LYS A 38 -15.25 7.80 31.23
CA LYS A 38 -15.55 9.24 31.32
C LYS A 38 -14.29 10.11 31.26
N GLN A 39 -13.21 9.68 31.92
CA GLN A 39 -11.93 10.39 31.83
C GLN A 39 -11.37 10.40 30.40
N LEU A 40 -11.49 9.29 29.68
CA LEU A 40 -11.03 9.21 28.29
C LEU A 40 -11.91 10.04 27.35
N LEU A 41 -13.23 10.00 27.53
CA LEU A 41 -14.13 10.82 26.72
C LEU A 41 -13.88 12.32 26.95
N GLN A 42 -13.67 12.74 28.20
CA GLN A 42 -13.28 14.10 28.48
C GLN A 42 -11.95 14.49 27.80
N LEU A 43 -10.96 13.61 27.82
CA LEU A 43 -9.68 13.85 27.13
C LEU A 43 -9.86 13.96 25.60
N PHE A 44 -10.71 13.12 25.01
CA PHE A 44 -10.99 13.16 23.57
C PHE A 44 -11.73 14.43 23.17
N ASP A 45 -12.67 14.89 23.97
CA ASP A 45 -13.36 16.14 23.74
C ASP A 45 -12.41 17.35 23.89
N GLU A 46 -11.65 17.42 24.97
CA GLU A 46 -10.72 18.53 25.25
C GLU A 46 -9.60 18.65 24.22
N GLU A 47 -9.03 17.52 23.74
CA GLU A 47 -7.87 17.53 22.83
C GLU A 47 -8.24 17.48 21.35
N TYR A 48 -9.35 16.82 21.00
CA TYR A 48 -9.70 16.52 19.61
C TYR A 48 -11.11 16.95 19.21
N GLY A 49 -11.95 17.39 20.17
CA GLY A 49 -13.36 17.72 19.93
C GLY A 49 -14.20 16.50 19.51
N ILE A 50 -13.87 15.31 20.03
CA ILE A 50 -14.52 14.04 19.72
C ILE A 50 -15.42 13.65 20.87
N GLU A 51 -16.70 13.42 20.58
CA GLU A 51 -17.70 12.93 21.53
C GLU A 51 -17.90 11.41 21.41
N GLU A 52 -18.58 10.80 22.39
CA GLU A 52 -18.82 9.34 22.37
C GLU A 52 -19.60 8.89 21.13
N GLU A 53 -20.53 9.71 20.64
CA GLU A 53 -21.36 9.41 19.48
C GLU A 53 -20.54 9.32 18.18
N ASP A 54 -19.44 10.06 18.08
CA ASP A 54 -18.57 10.05 16.90
C ASP A 54 -17.95 8.67 16.65
N PHE A 55 -17.72 7.89 17.72
CA PHE A 55 -17.19 6.53 17.59
C PHE A 55 -18.13 5.54 16.89
N LEU A 56 -19.41 5.86 16.74
CA LEU A 56 -20.36 5.00 16.02
C LEU A 56 -20.09 4.94 14.51
N SER A 57 -19.45 5.97 13.95
CA SER A 57 -19.13 6.09 12.54
C SER A 57 -17.65 6.32 12.25
N ALA A 58 -16.82 6.40 13.29
CA ALA A 58 -15.39 6.61 13.12
C ALA A 58 -14.70 5.39 12.49
N GLU A 59 -13.77 5.63 11.59
CA GLU A 59 -12.78 4.65 11.15
C GLU A 59 -11.51 4.87 11.98
N ILE A 60 -11.14 3.88 12.79
CA ILE A 60 -10.03 3.98 13.74
C ILE A 60 -9.02 2.89 13.42
N GLU A 61 -7.78 3.29 13.16
CA GLU A 61 -6.67 2.40 12.92
C GLU A 61 -5.67 2.47 14.07
N VAL A 62 -5.29 1.30 14.58
CA VAL A 62 -4.25 1.19 15.60
C VAL A 62 -2.97 0.70 14.95
N VAL A 63 -1.97 1.56 14.92
CA VAL A 63 -0.73 1.32 14.21
C VAL A 63 0.49 1.44 15.15
N PRO A 64 1.62 0.77 14.84
CA PRO A 64 2.87 0.92 15.60
C PRO A 64 3.35 2.38 15.60
N ALA A 65 3.61 2.93 16.78
CA ALA A 65 4.08 4.32 16.95
C ALA A 65 5.61 4.50 16.79
N GLY A 66 6.33 3.45 16.45
CA GLY A 66 7.79 3.48 16.31
C GLY A 66 8.24 4.33 15.12
N LYS A 67 9.27 5.15 15.34
CA LYS A 67 9.90 5.91 14.25
C LYS A 67 10.68 4.99 13.33
N ALA A 68 10.89 5.44 12.09
CA ALA A 68 11.86 4.82 11.18
C ALA A 68 13.26 4.79 11.80
N ARG A 69 13.98 3.69 11.60
CA ARG A 69 15.32 3.47 12.16
C ARG A 69 16.19 2.62 11.25
N ASP A 70 17.49 2.78 11.40
CA ASP A 70 18.46 1.91 10.73
C ASP A 70 18.23 0.44 11.10
N PHE A 71 18.39 -0.43 10.13
CA PHE A 71 18.27 -1.88 10.28
C PHE A 71 19.47 -2.60 9.68
N GLY A 72 19.87 -3.70 10.34
CA GLY A 72 21.10 -4.43 10.05
C GLY A 72 22.30 -3.91 10.86
N LEU A 73 23.32 -4.75 11.06
CA LEU A 73 24.53 -4.36 11.76
C LEU A 73 25.31 -3.27 11.01
N ASP A 74 25.24 -3.29 9.70
CA ASP A 74 25.86 -2.32 8.77
C ASP A 74 24.98 -1.11 8.47
N ARG A 75 23.76 -1.07 9.03
CA ARG A 75 22.77 0.00 8.81
C ARG A 75 22.41 0.22 7.35
N SER A 76 22.47 -0.85 6.56
CA SER A 76 22.19 -0.77 5.12
C SER A 76 20.70 -0.73 4.75
N MET A 77 19.82 -0.93 5.72
CA MET A 77 18.38 -0.98 5.54
C MET A 77 17.68 0.00 6.48
N ILE A 78 16.43 0.31 6.18
CA ILE A 78 15.58 1.11 7.04
C ILE A 78 14.38 0.27 7.46
N MET A 79 14.12 0.20 8.76
CA MET A 79 12.92 -0.44 9.31
C MET A 79 11.91 0.61 9.76
N SER A 80 10.70 0.51 9.25
CA SER A 80 9.59 1.37 9.62
C SER A 80 8.27 0.66 9.38
N TYR A 81 7.25 1.03 10.15
CA TYR A 81 5.87 0.68 9.81
C TYR A 81 5.46 1.40 8.51
N GLY A 82 4.74 0.69 7.65
CA GLY A 82 4.18 1.23 6.42
C GLY A 82 5.22 1.46 5.31
N GLN A 83 6.35 0.73 5.30
CA GLN A 83 7.27 0.71 4.16
C GLN A 83 6.57 0.16 2.90
N ASP A 84 5.69 -0.79 3.08
CA ASP A 84 4.66 -1.14 2.12
C ASP A 84 3.43 -0.23 2.38
N ASP A 85 3.11 0.72 1.50
CA ASP A 85 3.86 1.03 0.25
C ASP A 85 4.39 2.48 0.26
N ARG A 86 4.76 3.03 1.41
CA ARG A 86 5.28 4.41 1.50
C ARG A 86 6.56 4.64 0.70
N VAL A 87 7.37 3.60 0.53
CA VAL A 87 8.61 3.72 -0.26
C VAL A 87 8.30 3.99 -1.72
N CYS A 88 7.32 3.31 -2.30
CA CYS A 88 6.91 3.53 -3.69
C CYS A 88 6.07 4.81 -3.84
N ALA A 89 5.17 5.08 -2.89
CA ALA A 89 4.39 6.31 -2.85
C ALA A 89 5.30 7.56 -2.80
N TYR A 90 6.28 7.57 -1.92
CA TYR A 90 7.23 8.68 -1.80
C TYR A 90 8.08 8.87 -3.06
N THR A 91 8.63 7.79 -3.60
CA THR A 91 9.48 7.87 -4.79
C THR A 91 8.68 8.29 -6.03
N SER A 92 7.43 7.86 -6.16
CA SER A 92 6.52 8.29 -7.22
C SER A 92 6.21 9.79 -7.13
N LEU A 93 5.91 10.28 -5.93
CA LEU A 93 5.69 11.71 -5.68
C LEU A 93 6.96 12.52 -5.95
N ALA A 94 8.11 12.07 -5.44
CA ALA A 94 9.39 12.75 -5.66
C ALA A 94 9.76 12.82 -7.14
N ALA A 95 9.55 11.73 -7.89
CA ALA A 95 9.73 11.73 -9.34
C ALA A 95 8.84 12.76 -10.01
N MET A 96 7.55 12.83 -9.65
CA MET A 96 6.59 13.78 -10.21
C MET A 96 6.98 15.23 -9.95
N LEU A 97 7.45 15.54 -8.74
CA LEU A 97 7.90 16.90 -8.36
C LEU A 97 9.17 17.35 -9.10
N ASN A 98 9.97 16.40 -9.59
CA ASN A 98 11.19 16.68 -10.36
C ASN A 98 11.00 16.66 -11.88
N VAL A 99 9.79 16.45 -12.38
CA VAL A 99 9.53 16.50 -13.83
C VAL A 99 9.58 17.94 -14.32
N GLU A 100 10.50 18.22 -15.23
CA GLU A 100 10.61 19.52 -15.89
C GLU A 100 10.04 19.44 -17.31
N ALA A 101 9.22 20.44 -17.69
CA ALA A 101 8.64 20.60 -19.02
C ALA A 101 8.06 19.31 -19.65
N PRO A 102 7.09 18.64 -19.00
CA PRO A 102 6.54 17.38 -19.50
C PRO A 102 5.86 17.60 -20.85
N LYS A 103 6.10 16.71 -21.81
CA LYS A 103 5.46 16.75 -23.14
C LYS A 103 3.99 16.31 -23.10
N ARG A 104 3.58 15.65 -22.04
CA ARG A 104 2.23 15.16 -21.79
C ARG A 104 1.84 15.48 -20.36
N THR A 105 0.53 15.64 -20.13
CA THR A 105 0.03 15.74 -18.75
C THR A 105 0.49 14.52 -17.96
N SER A 106 1.11 14.77 -16.83
CA SER A 106 1.59 13.73 -15.92
C SER A 106 0.89 13.88 -14.57
N CYS A 107 0.61 12.78 -13.92
CA CYS A 107 0.00 12.79 -12.60
C CYS A 107 0.60 11.68 -11.72
N CYS A 108 0.68 11.94 -10.43
CA CYS A 108 0.93 10.95 -9.41
C CYS A 108 -0.37 10.73 -8.64
N ILE A 109 -0.81 9.50 -8.54
CA ILE A 109 -2.03 9.12 -7.84
C ILE A 109 -1.62 8.27 -6.65
N LEU A 110 -1.93 8.74 -5.45
CA LEU A 110 -1.76 7.99 -4.21
C LEU A 110 -3.13 7.50 -3.79
N VAL A 111 -3.28 6.20 -3.69
CA VAL A 111 -4.57 5.55 -3.40
C VAL A 111 -4.53 4.83 -2.06
N ASP A 112 -5.68 4.62 -1.49
CA ASP A 112 -5.90 3.86 -0.26
C ASP A 112 -6.60 2.53 -0.57
N LYS A 113 -6.73 1.66 0.43
CA LYS A 113 -7.50 0.40 0.35
C LYS A 113 -6.95 -0.64 -0.66
N GLU A 114 -5.67 -0.56 -1.02
CA GLU A 114 -5.06 -1.55 -1.93
C GLU A 114 -5.14 -2.95 -1.34
N GLU A 115 -4.76 -3.13 -0.07
CA GLU A 115 -4.70 -4.40 0.66
C GLU A 115 -6.05 -5.16 0.76
N ILE A 116 -7.14 -4.44 0.62
CA ILE A 116 -8.49 -5.03 0.62
C ILE A 116 -9.13 -5.08 -0.78
N GLY A 117 -8.33 -4.88 -1.84
CA GLY A 117 -8.76 -4.98 -3.23
C GLY A 117 -9.14 -3.65 -3.87
N SER A 118 -8.58 -2.53 -3.43
CA SER A 118 -8.74 -1.20 -4.02
C SER A 118 -10.20 -0.71 -4.05
N VAL A 119 -11.00 -1.15 -3.10
CA VAL A 119 -12.44 -0.85 -2.99
C VAL A 119 -12.72 0.47 -2.26
N GLY A 120 -13.99 0.87 -2.23
CA GLY A 120 -14.43 2.08 -1.52
C GLY A 120 -14.17 3.38 -2.29
N ALA A 121 -14.44 4.50 -1.62
CA ALA A 121 -14.38 5.82 -2.24
C ALA A 121 -12.95 6.33 -2.46
N THR A 122 -11.98 5.79 -1.72
CA THR A 122 -10.56 6.19 -1.76
C THR A 122 -9.67 5.18 -2.49
N GLY A 123 -10.21 4.01 -2.86
CA GLY A 123 -9.50 3.00 -3.62
C GLY A 123 -9.42 3.32 -5.11
N MET A 124 -8.53 2.64 -5.82
CA MET A 124 -8.33 2.85 -7.26
C MET A 124 -9.56 2.48 -8.11
N HIS A 125 -10.45 1.62 -7.62
CA HIS A 125 -11.71 1.27 -8.29
C HIS A 125 -12.80 2.36 -8.16
N SER A 126 -12.55 3.41 -7.38
CA SER A 126 -13.45 4.56 -7.30
C SER A 126 -13.50 5.31 -8.63
N ARG A 127 -14.51 6.16 -8.80
CA ARG A 127 -14.60 7.06 -9.96
C ARG A 127 -13.75 8.33 -9.85
N PHE A 128 -13.01 8.48 -8.76
CA PHE A 128 -12.28 9.71 -8.49
C PHE A 128 -11.33 10.09 -9.62
N PHE A 129 -10.46 9.17 -10.05
CA PHE A 129 -9.49 9.45 -11.11
C PHE A 129 -10.13 9.73 -12.46
N GLU A 130 -11.09 8.89 -12.87
CA GLU A 130 -11.81 9.06 -14.15
C GLU A 130 -12.54 10.41 -14.19
N ASN A 131 -13.23 10.76 -13.11
CA ASN A 131 -13.92 12.04 -13.00
C ASN A 131 -12.96 13.23 -13.01
N THR A 132 -11.83 13.12 -12.32
CA THR A 132 -10.79 14.17 -12.34
C THR A 132 -10.29 14.42 -13.76
N VAL A 133 -10.01 13.38 -14.54
CA VAL A 133 -9.60 13.50 -15.94
C VAL A 133 -10.72 14.14 -16.79
N ALA A 134 -11.99 13.74 -16.56
CA ALA A 134 -13.13 14.33 -17.26
C ALA A 134 -13.25 15.83 -16.97
N GLU A 135 -13.09 16.25 -15.71
CA GLU A 135 -13.15 17.66 -15.33
C GLU A 135 -11.99 18.48 -15.92
N ILE A 136 -10.78 17.94 -15.94
CA ILE A 136 -9.64 18.57 -16.63
C ILE A 136 -9.95 18.78 -18.11
N LEU A 137 -10.50 17.78 -18.79
CA LEU A 137 -10.93 17.92 -20.19
C LEU A 137 -12.02 18.97 -20.36
N ALA A 138 -12.99 19.04 -19.45
CA ALA A 138 -14.04 20.06 -19.48
C ALA A 138 -13.48 21.47 -19.33
N LEU A 139 -12.53 21.66 -18.42
CA LEU A 139 -11.84 22.95 -18.24
C LEU A 139 -11.03 23.38 -19.47
N THR A 140 -10.58 22.44 -20.29
CA THR A 140 -9.91 22.76 -21.57
C THR A 140 -10.91 23.04 -22.70
N GLY A 141 -12.20 22.92 -22.45
CA GLY A 141 -13.28 23.10 -23.44
C GLY A 141 -13.43 21.97 -24.44
N ASP A 142 -12.85 20.80 -24.17
CA ASP A 142 -12.76 19.68 -25.12
C ASP A 142 -13.28 18.36 -24.52
N TYR A 143 -14.33 18.42 -23.69
CA TYR A 143 -14.91 17.25 -23.07
C TYR A 143 -16.00 16.61 -23.93
N ASN A 144 -15.90 15.30 -24.11
CA ASN A 144 -16.98 14.36 -24.38
C ASN A 144 -16.55 12.95 -23.97
N ASP A 145 -17.49 12.01 -23.85
CA ASP A 145 -17.20 10.64 -23.41
C ASP A 145 -16.15 9.93 -24.26
N LEU A 146 -16.17 10.12 -25.56
CA LEU A 146 -15.20 9.48 -26.44
C LEU A 146 -13.81 10.08 -26.25
N ARG A 147 -13.71 11.38 -25.99
CA ARG A 147 -12.45 12.04 -25.69
C ARG A 147 -11.86 11.52 -24.38
N LEU A 148 -12.65 11.40 -23.34
CA LEU A 148 -12.23 10.83 -22.05
C LEU A 148 -11.65 9.42 -22.25
N ARG A 149 -12.40 8.54 -22.91
CA ARG A 149 -11.96 7.15 -23.16
C ARG A 149 -10.66 7.08 -23.97
N ARG A 150 -10.54 7.92 -25.00
CA ARG A 150 -9.30 8.00 -25.79
C ARG A 150 -8.13 8.57 -25.00
N THR A 151 -8.38 9.51 -24.11
CA THR A 151 -7.35 10.04 -23.22
C THR A 151 -6.81 8.95 -22.31
N LEU A 152 -7.68 8.19 -21.65
CA LEU A 152 -7.28 7.06 -20.82
C LEU A 152 -6.60 5.95 -21.62
N GLN A 153 -7.12 5.59 -22.79
CA GLN A 153 -6.52 4.59 -23.69
C GLN A 153 -5.09 4.96 -24.14
N ASN A 154 -4.85 6.24 -24.38
CA ASN A 154 -3.56 6.75 -24.83
C ASN A 154 -2.61 7.10 -23.67
N SER A 155 -3.00 6.83 -22.43
CA SER A 155 -2.16 7.05 -21.26
C SER A 155 -1.28 5.84 -20.99
N TYR A 156 -0.14 6.11 -20.36
CA TYR A 156 0.73 5.08 -19.80
C TYR A 156 0.65 5.15 -18.28
N MET A 157 0.63 4.02 -17.62
CA MET A 157 0.59 3.93 -16.17
C MET A 157 1.74 3.05 -15.68
N LEU A 158 2.43 3.52 -14.65
CA LEU A 158 3.28 2.71 -13.80
C LEU A 158 2.51 2.44 -12.52
N SER A 159 2.20 1.17 -12.28
CA SER A 159 1.71 0.71 -10.99
C SER A 159 2.93 0.40 -10.14
N SER A 160 3.10 1.17 -9.07
CA SER A 160 4.29 1.12 -8.23
C SER A 160 3.91 0.56 -6.87
N ASP A 161 4.55 -0.54 -6.51
CA ASP A 161 4.31 -1.27 -5.28
C ASP A 161 5.59 -2.00 -4.85
N VAL A 162 5.66 -2.49 -3.63
CA VAL A 162 6.77 -3.32 -3.18
C VAL A 162 6.68 -4.73 -3.75
N SER A 163 7.81 -5.38 -3.92
CA SER A 163 7.89 -6.75 -4.40
C SER A 163 8.71 -7.61 -3.44
N ALA A 164 8.17 -8.77 -3.07
CA ALA A 164 8.86 -9.70 -2.20
C ALA A 164 10.12 -10.25 -2.87
N ALA A 165 11.27 -10.12 -2.22
CA ALA A 165 12.50 -10.77 -2.64
C ALA A 165 12.57 -12.21 -2.12
N PHE A 166 13.41 -13.03 -2.75
CA PHE A 166 13.70 -14.38 -2.27
C PHE A 166 14.15 -14.37 -0.82
N ASP A 167 13.41 -15.07 0.03
CA ASP A 167 13.77 -15.26 1.45
C ASP A 167 14.27 -16.70 1.66
N PRO A 168 15.54 -16.88 2.08
CA PRO A 168 16.11 -18.19 2.34
C PRO A 168 15.44 -18.92 3.52
N ASN A 169 14.72 -18.22 4.40
CA ASN A 169 13.95 -18.84 5.49
C ASN A 169 12.65 -19.47 5.01
N TYR A 170 12.12 -18.99 3.87
CA TYR A 170 10.86 -19.46 3.28
C TYR A 170 11.01 -19.84 1.80
N PRO A 171 12.00 -20.68 1.44
CA PRO A 171 12.30 -20.96 0.03
C PRO A 171 11.17 -21.70 -0.69
N SER A 172 10.27 -22.35 0.06
CA SER A 172 9.17 -23.13 -0.50
C SER A 172 8.08 -22.28 -1.17
N VAL A 173 7.95 -21.00 -0.78
CA VAL A 173 6.93 -20.11 -1.34
C VAL A 173 7.42 -19.35 -2.57
N MET A 174 8.67 -19.51 -2.97
CA MET A 174 9.30 -18.81 -4.08
C MET A 174 9.74 -19.76 -5.21
N GLU A 175 9.61 -19.34 -6.45
CA GLU A 175 10.27 -19.97 -7.59
C GLU A 175 11.58 -19.22 -7.89
N LYS A 176 12.70 -19.85 -7.55
CA LYS A 176 14.03 -19.21 -7.61
C LYS A 176 14.41 -18.61 -8.96
N LYS A 177 13.87 -19.14 -10.05
CA LYS A 177 14.18 -18.64 -11.39
C LYS A 177 13.42 -17.38 -11.76
N ASN A 178 12.28 -17.16 -11.11
CA ASN A 178 11.34 -16.09 -11.45
C ASN A 178 11.18 -15.04 -10.34
N CYS A 179 11.69 -15.28 -9.13
CA CYS A 179 11.57 -14.33 -8.03
C CYS A 179 12.60 -13.20 -8.13
N ALA A 180 12.30 -12.10 -7.47
CA ALA A 180 13.24 -11.00 -7.27
C ALA A 180 14.30 -11.34 -6.22
N TYR A 181 15.44 -10.69 -6.30
CA TYR A 181 16.52 -10.79 -5.33
C TYR A 181 16.86 -9.43 -4.76
N PHE A 182 17.05 -9.40 -3.45
CA PHE A 182 17.44 -8.18 -2.74
C PHE A 182 18.76 -7.61 -3.27
N GLY A 183 18.83 -6.29 -3.43
CA GLY A 183 20.02 -5.60 -3.92
C GLY A 183 20.28 -5.72 -5.44
N LYS A 184 19.33 -6.25 -6.22
CA LYS A 184 19.47 -6.39 -7.69
C LYS A 184 18.75 -5.29 -8.48
N GLY A 185 18.36 -4.22 -7.83
CA GLY A 185 17.71 -3.09 -8.47
C GLY A 185 16.18 -3.18 -8.51
N LEU A 186 15.60 -2.29 -9.27
CA LEU A 186 14.16 -2.17 -9.46
C LEU A 186 13.57 -3.45 -10.06
N VAL A 187 12.36 -3.82 -9.67
CA VAL A 187 11.69 -5.04 -10.14
C VAL A 187 10.60 -4.69 -11.14
N LEU A 188 10.65 -5.29 -12.32
CA LEU A 188 9.57 -5.28 -13.30
C LEU A 188 8.80 -6.60 -13.20
N ASN A 189 7.60 -6.57 -12.66
CA ASN A 189 6.72 -7.72 -12.57
C ASN A 189 5.86 -7.85 -13.84
N LYS A 190 5.85 -9.02 -14.46
CA LYS A 190 4.95 -9.32 -15.59
C LYS A 190 3.54 -9.57 -15.08
N TYR A 191 3.44 -10.42 -14.06
CA TYR A 191 2.19 -10.80 -13.41
C TYR A 191 2.30 -10.58 -11.91
N THR A 192 1.21 -10.09 -11.32
CA THR A 192 0.95 -10.10 -9.89
C THR A 192 -0.20 -11.09 -9.61
N GLY A 193 -0.77 -11.10 -8.41
CA GLY A 193 -1.88 -11.98 -8.10
C GLY A 193 -1.45 -13.38 -7.63
N ALA A 194 -2.40 -14.13 -7.12
CA ALA A 194 -2.20 -15.42 -6.45
C ALA A 194 -2.93 -16.56 -7.17
N ARG A 195 -2.68 -17.80 -6.77
CA ARG A 195 -3.42 -19.00 -7.18
C ARG A 195 -3.61 -19.09 -8.69
N GLY A 196 -2.53 -19.28 -9.43
CA GLY A 196 -2.55 -19.34 -10.89
C GLY A 196 -2.70 -17.96 -11.54
N LYS A 197 -2.30 -16.90 -10.79
CA LYS A 197 -2.35 -15.51 -11.24
C LYS A 197 -3.76 -15.00 -11.54
N SER A 198 -4.77 -15.53 -10.82
CA SER A 198 -6.14 -15.00 -10.86
C SER A 198 -6.18 -13.56 -10.35
N GLY A 199 -6.88 -12.69 -11.07
CA GLY A 199 -6.92 -11.26 -10.78
C GLY A 199 -5.60 -10.52 -11.04
N SER A 200 -4.66 -11.17 -11.71
CA SER A 200 -3.34 -10.64 -12.00
C SER A 200 -3.38 -9.47 -12.97
N ASN A 201 -2.45 -8.54 -12.80
CA ASN A 201 -2.07 -7.61 -13.86
C ASN A 201 -1.29 -8.35 -14.95
N ASP A 202 -1.34 -7.79 -16.16
CA ASP A 202 -0.56 -8.26 -17.30
C ASP A 202 0.20 -7.10 -17.91
N ALA A 203 1.47 -6.95 -17.55
CA ALA A 203 2.29 -5.86 -18.04
C ALA A 203 2.42 -5.93 -19.59
N ASN A 204 2.11 -4.82 -20.26
CA ASN A 204 2.18 -4.70 -21.70
C ASN A 204 3.62 -4.83 -22.19
N PRO A 205 3.92 -5.78 -23.11
CA PRO A 205 5.30 -6.08 -23.51
C PRO A 205 5.99 -4.94 -24.26
N GLU A 206 5.26 -4.16 -25.07
CA GLU A 206 5.83 -3.01 -25.77
C GLU A 206 6.21 -1.91 -24.80
N TYR A 207 5.40 -1.68 -23.76
CA TYR A 207 5.70 -0.72 -22.72
C TYR A 207 6.88 -1.17 -21.85
N ILE A 208 6.94 -2.44 -21.48
CA ILE A 208 8.11 -3.01 -20.78
C ILE A 208 9.39 -2.86 -21.62
N ALA A 209 9.34 -3.05 -22.92
CA ALA A 209 10.49 -2.84 -23.79
C ALA A 209 10.97 -1.39 -23.79
N GLN A 210 10.04 -0.43 -23.76
CA GLN A 210 10.38 1.00 -23.63
C GLN A 210 11.03 1.31 -22.28
N LEU A 211 10.48 0.78 -21.17
CA LEU A 211 11.05 0.96 -19.83
C LEU A 211 12.45 0.38 -19.73
N ARG A 212 12.66 -0.83 -20.23
CA ARG A 212 13.99 -1.45 -20.26
C ARG A 212 15.00 -0.60 -21.01
N LYS A 213 14.63 -0.07 -22.15
CA LYS A 213 15.49 0.85 -22.91
C LYS A 213 15.87 2.09 -22.10
N ILE A 214 14.88 2.70 -21.43
CA ILE A 214 15.11 3.86 -20.55
C ILE A 214 16.07 3.51 -19.41
N PHE A 215 15.88 2.36 -18.77
CA PHE A 215 16.73 1.93 -17.66
C PHE A 215 18.16 1.63 -18.11
N ASP A 216 18.34 0.97 -19.27
CA ASP A 216 19.65 0.68 -19.84
C ASP A 216 20.41 1.98 -20.18
N GLU A 217 19.73 2.93 -20.82
CA GLU A 217 20.30 4.25 -21.18
C GLU A 217 20.67 5.07 -19.93
N ALA A 218 19.82 5.02 -18.90
CA ALA A 218 20.04 5.73 -17.63
C ALA A 218 20.95 4.95 -16.65
N LYS A 219 21.39 3.74 -17.01
CA LYS A 219 22.18 2.84 -16.14
C LYS A 219 21.49 2.52 -14.82
N VAL A 220 20.17 2.42 -14.83
CA VAL A 220 19.36 1.98 -13.69
C VAL A 220 19.38 0.46 -13.63
N ALA A 221 19.84 -0.10 -12.51
CA ALA A 221 19.78 -1.53 -12.30
C ALA A 221 18.32 -1.99 -12.15
N PHE A 222 17.95 -3.04 -12.86
CA PHE A 222 16.62 -3.63 -12.78
C PHE A 222 16.67 -5.15 -12.97
N GLN A 223 15.63 -5.81 -12.57
CA GLN A 223 15.39 -7.24 -12.78
C GLN A 223 13.94 -7.47 -13.18
N THR A 224 13.69 -8.60 -13.83
CA THR A 224 12.32 -9.06 -14.14
C THR A 224 11.96 -10.19 -13.21
N ALA A 225 10.77 -10.17 -12.66
CA ALA A 225 10.33 -11.19 -11.71
C ALA A 225 8.82 -11.42 -11.79
N GLU A 226 8.39 -12.47 -11.11
CA GLU A 226 7.02 -12.76 -10.75
C GLU A 226 6.93 -13.01 -9.26
N LEU A 227 5.80 -12.64 -8.65
CA LEU A 227 5.56 -12.88 -7.23
C LEU A 227 5.20 -14.34 -6.97
N GLY A 228 5.88 -14.96 -6.00
CA GLY A 228 5.60 -16.31 -5.53
C GLY A 228 5.68 -17.38 -6.60
N LYS A 229 4.96 -18.46 -6.38
CA LYS A 229 4.78 -19.57 -7.32
C LYS A 229 3.44 -19.46 -8.03
N VAL A 230 3.39 -19.88 -9.30
CA VAL A 230 2.20 -19.76 -10.16
C VAL A 230 0.95 -20.37 -9.52
N ASP A 231 1.08 -21.57 -8.96
CA ASP A 231 -0.09 -22.31 -8.43
C ASP A 231 -0.31 -22.17 -6.92
N GLU A 232 0.71 -21.70 -6.18
CA GLU A 232 0.68 -21.77 -4.73
C GLU A 232 0.54 -20.42 -4.04
N GLY A 233 0.99 -19.35 -4.64
CA GLY A 233 0.97 -18.06 -3.99
C GLY A 233 1.68 -16.98 -4.76
N GLY A 234 1.59 -15.84 -4.24
CA GLY A 234 2.09 -14.59 -4.77
C GLY A 234 0.99 -13.57 -4.62
N GLY A 235 1.36 -12.45 -4.26
CA GLY A 235 0.56 -11.31 -3.99
C GLY A 235 1.43 -10.36 -3.20
N GLY A 236 1.29 -9.14 -3.35
CA GLY A 236 1.99 -8.11 -2.65
C GLY A 236 1.19 -6.87 -2.78
#